data_a679ded35f540e6547e9b7e95d0d1cad
#
_entry.id   a679ded35f540e6547e9b7e95d0d1cad
#
_cell.length_a   1.000
_cell.length_b   1.000
_cell.length_c   1.000
_cell.angle_alpha   90.00
_cell.angle_beta   90.00
_cell.angle_gamma   90.00
#
_symmetry.space_group_name_H-M   'P 1'
#
loop_
_entity.id
_entity.type
_entity.pdbx_description
1 polymer ?
#
loop_
_entity_poly.entity_id
_entity_poly.type
_entity_poly.pdbx_seq_one_letter_code
_entity_poly.pdbx_strand_id
1 'polypeptide(L)'
;MGLSGLIRQVQAHEPRVLGMDELARAAVLVAITDHHDPEIILTRRSTELPTHKGEVAFPGGKMEEVDQDLVATALREANEEVGLDPRQVHVVGELDQVVSRYGFLVTPVLGIVPHDVKLVADPGEIDSIFRVPLNFFLDGEPDQIDQFGSFRGPRWYYEDYTIWGLTAVMLAEMFNRFYATEFELAIGRIDEYLNRK
;
A
#
# COMPACT_ATOMS: atom_id res chain seq x y z
N MET A 1 -14.54 6.63 -11.85
CA MET A 1 -15.25 5.42 -11.37
C MET A 1 -15.45 5.52 -9.87
N GLY A 2 -16.64 5.33 -9.32
CA GLY A 2 -16.89 5.39 -7.87
C GLY A 2 -16.44 4.12 -7.14
N LEU A 3 -16.42 4.19 -5.78
CA LEU A 3 -15.96 3.10 -4.89
C LEU A 3 -16.62 1.75 -5.18
N SER A 4 -17.94 1.72 -5.43
CA SER A 4 -18.67 0.48 -5.80
C SER A 4 -18.16 -0.14 -7.11
N GLY A 5 -17.65 0.66 -8.03
CA GLY A 5 -17.01 0.19 -9.26
C GLY A 5 -15.67 -0.48 -8.98
N LEU A 6 -14.85 0.13 -8.15
CA LEU A 6 -13.57 -0.43 -7.71
C LEU A 6 -13.79 -1.78 -7.03
N ILE A 7 -14.71 -1.85 -6.05
CA ILE A 7 -15.03 -3.10 -5.34
C ILE A 7 -15.35 -4.23 -6.31
N ARG A 8 -16.26 -4.01 -7.25
CA ARG A 8 -16.64 -5.05 -8.22
C ARG A 8 -15.47 -5.49 -9.11
N GLN A 9 -14.62 -4.56 -9.52
CA GLN A 9 -13.47 -4.90 -10.37
C GLN A 9 -12.41 -5.69 -9.60
N VAL A 10 -12.13 -5.31 -8.35
CA VAL A 10 -11.16 -6.06 -7.50
C VAL A 10 -11.71 -7.44 -7.17
N GLN A 11 -12.99 -7.60 -6.87
CA GLN A 11 -13.61 -8.91 -6.63
C GLN A 11 -13.58 -9.83 -7.86
N ALA A 12 -13.54 -9.27 -9.06
CA ALA A 12 -13.44 -10.02 -10.31
C ALA A 12 -11.98 -10.20 -10.81
N HIS A 13 -11.01 -9.57 -10.12
CA HIS A 13 -9.62 -9.60 -10.50
C HIS A 13 -8.93 -10.87 -9.98
N GLU A 14 -8.11 -11.48 -10.82
CA GLU A 14 -7.15 -12.51 -10.40
C GLU A 14 -5.80 -11.83 -10.15
N PRO A 15 -5.36 -11.73 -8.89
CA PRO A 15 -4.11 -11.06 -8.57
C PRO A 15 -2.91 -11.72 -9.22
N ARG A 16 -1.99 -10.91 -9.73
CA ARG A 16 -0.71 -11.40 -10.24
C ARG A 16 0.13 -11.93 -9.08
N VAL A 17 0.43 -13.22 -9.09
CA VAL A 17 1.32 -13.90 -8.16
C VAL A 17 2.68 -14.06 -8.81
N LEU A 18 3.76 -13.62 -8.16
CA LEU A 18 5.09 -13.57 -8.77
C LEU A 18 5.88 -14.88 -8.65
N GLY A 19 5.38 -15.88 -7.88
CA GLY A 19 6.02 -17.20 -7.77
C GLY A 19 7.43 -17.16 -7.16
N MET A 20 7.68 -16.27 -6.20
CA MET A 20 8.99 -16.05 -5.55
C MET A 20 8.92 -16.55 -4.10
N ASP A 21 8.75 -17.86 -3.94
CA ASP A 21 8.53 -18.48 -2.62
C ASP A 21 9.76 -18.42 -1.70
N GLU A 22 10.93 -18.11 -2.24
CA GLU A 22 12.17 -17.89 -1.48
C GLU A 22 12.20 -16.54 -0.73
N LEU A 23 11.34 -15.60 -1.11
CA LEU A 23 11.26 -14.31 -0.44
C LEU A 23 10.36 -14.36 0.80
N ALA A 24 10.75 -13.62 1.82
CA ALA A 24 9.90 -13.45 2.99
C ALA A 24 8.59 -12.74 2.58
N ARG A 25 7.46 -13.27 3.03
CA ARG A 25 6.14 -12.73 2.73
C ARG A 25 5.79 -11.57 3.64
N ALA A 26 5.15 -10.57 3.08
CA ALA A 26 4.59 -9.44 3.80
C ALA A 26 3.25 -9.04 3.19
N ALA A 27 2.43 -8.35 3.96
CA ALA A 27 1.17 -7.80 3.46
C ALA A 27 0.94 -6.39 4.00
N VAL A 28 0.23 -5.59 3.22
CA VAL A 28 -0.17 -4.23 3.61
C VAL A 28 -1.67 -4.06 3.39
N LEU A 29 -2.31 -3.24 4.22
CA LEU A 29 -3.72 -2.91 4.06
C LEU A 29 -3.88 -1.60 3.28
N VAL A 30 -4.40 -1.69 2.08
CA VAL A 30 -4.86 -0.54 1.29
C VAL A 30 -6.27 -0.20 1.78
N ALA A 31 -6.37 0.57 2.87
CA ALA A 31 -7.64 0.96 3.46
C ALA A 31 -8.20 2.19 2.77
N ILE A 32 -9.44 2.08 2.25
CA ILE A 32 -10.18 3.17 1.61
C ILE A 32 -11.47 3.41 2.40
N THR A 33 -11.78 4.68 2.66
CA THR A 33 -12.98 5.06 3.41
C THR A 33 -14.26 4.91 2.58
N ASP A 34 -15.33 4.40 3.20
CA ASP A 34 -16.67 4.34 2.58
C ASP A 34 -17.33 5.73 2.67
N HIS A 35 -17.07 6.54 1.67
CA HIS A 35 -17.58 7.91 1.57
C HIS A 35 -17.83 8.30 0.12
N HIS A 36 -18.61 9.38 -0.12
CA HIS A 36 -18.82 9.91 -1.48
C HIS A 36 -17.52 10.49 -2.08
N ASP A 37 -16.63 10.96 -1.24
CA ASP A 37 -15.25 11.36 -1.55
C ASP A 37 -14.30 10.43 -0.77
N PRO A 38 -13.94 9.26 -1.33
CA PRO A 38 -13.18 8.26 -0.62
C PRO A 38 -11.74 8.71 -0.39
N GLU A 39 -11.18 8.33 0.76
CA GLU A 39 -9.82 8.65 1.15
C GLU A 39 -9.01 7.37 1.37
N ILE A 40 -7.75 7.39 0.98
CA ILE A 40 -6.77 6.35 1.27
C ILE A 40 -6.09 6.68 2.61
N ILE A 41 -6.02 5.70 3.51
CA ILE A 41 -5.34 5.82 4.78
C ILE A 41 -3.87 5.42 4.61
N LEU A 42 -2.98 6.34 4.98
CA LEU A 42 -1.54 6.15 4.95
C LEU A 42 -0.93 6.51 6.31
N THR A 43 0.27 6.01 6.55
CA THR A 43 1.06 6.28 7.75
C THR A 43 2.40 6.90 7.38
N ARG A 44 2.98 7.68 8.29
CA ARG A 44 4.40 8.02 8.28
C ARG A 44 5.07 7.25 9.41
N ARG A 45 6.08 6.46 9.05
CA ARG A 45 6.84 5.68 10.01
C ARG A 45 7.67 6.57 10.93
N SER A 46 7.84 6.14 12.17
CA SER A 46 8.63 6.88 13.17
C SER A 46 10.07 7.09 12.70
N THR A 47 10.59 8.28 12.94
CA THR A 47 11.99 8.61 12.66
C THR A 47 12.98 7.97 13.64
N GLU A 48 12.48 7.38 14.72
CA GLU A 48 13.30 6.68 15.73
C GLU A 48 13.58 5.21 15.35
N LEU A 49 12.83 4.67 14.38
CA LEU A 49 13.05 3.30 13.91
C LEU A 49 14.42 3.13 13.24
N PRO A 50 15.03 1.94 13.31
CA PRO A 50 16.33 1.67 12.68
C PRO A 50 16.27 1.73 11.15
N THR A 51 15.13 1.42 10.56
CA THR A 51 14.90 1.34 9.09
C THR A 51 13.65 2.09 8.70
N HIS A 52 13.58 2.56 7.43
CA HIS A 52 12.39 3.23 6.85
C HIS A 52 11.93 4.49 7.59
N LYS A 53 12.87 5.22 8.16
CA LYS A 53 12.62 6.43 8.95
C LYS A 53 11.85 7.47 8.16
N GLY A 54 10.67 7.86 8.65
CA GLY A 54 9.84 8.90 8.04
C GLY A 54 9.26 8.54 6.68
N GLU A 55 9.42 7.28 6.22
CA GLU A 55 8.80 6.83 4.97
C GLU A 55 7.28 6.76 5.12
N VAL A 56 6.59 7.15 4.06
CA VAL A 56 5.14 6.98 3.95
C VAL A 56 4.82 5.57 3.47
N ALA A 57 3.93 4.88 4.17
CA ALA A 57 3.55 3.52 3.86
C ALA A 57 2.05 3.27 4.12
N PHE A 58 1.52 2.21 3.53
CA PHE A 58 0.31 1.57 4.05
C PHE A 58 0.63 0.87 5.36
N PRO A 59 -0.31 0.76 6.30
CA PRO A 59 -0.17 -0.13 7.45
C PRO A 59 0.12 -1.54 6.97
N GLY A 60 1.13 -2.19 7.56
CA GLY A 60 1.49 -3.53 7.13
C GLY A 60 2.88 -3.96 7.54
N GLY A 61 3.11 -5.26 7.41
CA GLY A 61 4.36 -5.85 7.81
C GLY A 61 4.55 -7.29 7.37
N LYS A 62 5.44 -7.97 8.04
CA LYS A 62 5.87 -9.32 7.70
C LYS A 62 4.84 -10.34 8.19
N MET A 63 4.57 -11.36 7.35
CA MET A 63 3.77 -12.50 7.76
C MET A 63 4.45 -13.27 8.90
N GLU A 64 3.70 -13.56 9.95
CA GLU A 64 4.12 -14.35 11.11
C GLU A 64 3.46 -15.73 11.11
N GLU A 65 3.97 -16.63 11.96
CA GLU A 65 3.44 -18.00 12.06
C GLU A 65 1.99 -18.07 12.58
N VAL A 66 1.55 -17.02 13.28
CA VAL A 66 0.17 -16.92 13.78
C VAL A 66 -0.82 -16.51 12.70
N ASP A 67 -0.34 -15.93 11.59
CA ASP A 67 -1.17 -15.47 10.50
C ASP A 67 -1.61 -16.65 9.62
N GLN A 68 -2.92 -16.81 9.45
CA GLN A 68 -3.48 -17.89 8.62
C GLN A 68 -3.19 -17.66 7.13
N ASP A 69 -3.17 -16.38 6.71
CA ASP A 69 -2.94 -15.94 5.34
C ASP A 69 -2.45 -14.48 5.32
N LEU A 70 -2.21 -13.95 4.12
CA LEU A 70 -1.74 -12.57 3.94
C LEU A 70 -2.82 -11.52 4.25
N VAL A 71 -4.09 -11.88 4.17
CA VAL A 71 -5.19 -11.01 4.63
C VAL A 71 -5.13 -10.86 6.16
N ALA A 72 -4.93 -11.97 6.88
CA ALA A 72 -4.75 -11.94 8.33
C ALA A 72 -3.54 -11.09 8.74
N THR A 73 -2.41 -11.21 8.01
CA THR A 73 -1.22 -10.36 8.21
C THR A 73 -1.56 -8.88 8.07
N ALA A 74 -2.19 -8.47 6.97
CA ALA A 74 -2.53 -7.07 6.72
C ALA A 74 -3.46 -6.49 7.79
N LEU A 75 -4.42 -7.27 8.25
CA LEU A 75 -5.37 -6.86 9.29
C LEU A 75 -4.72 -6.78 10.68
N ARG A 76 -3.85 -7.74 11.04
CA ARG A 76 -3.10 -7.73 12.31
C ARG A 76 -2.20 -6.51 12.38
N GLU A 77 -1.38 -6.29 11.35
CA GLU A 77 -0.46 -5.16 11.29
C GLU A 77 -1.19 -3.81 11.34
N ALA A 78 -2.31 -3.67 10.62
CA ALA A 78 -3.14 -2.47 10.69
C ALA A 78 -3.75 -2.25 12.09
N ASN A 79 -4.08 -3.32 12.80
CA ASN A 79 -4.55 -3.21 14.18
C ASN A 79 -3.41 -2.77 15.12
N GLU A 80 -2.21 -3.33 14.98
CA GLU A 80 -1.03 -3.02 15.78
C GLU A 80 -0.53 -1.60 15.53
N GLU A 81 -0.34 -1.20 14.27
CA GLU A 81 0.24 0.09 13.90
C GLU A 81 -0.72 1.28 14.08
N VAL A 82 -2.00 1.11 13.75
CA VAL A 82 -2.97 2.22 13.70
C VAL A 82 -4.27 1.98 14.49
N GLY A 83 -4.34 0.91 15.28
CA GLY A 83 -5.50 0.60 16.12
C GLY A 83 -6.77 0.27 15.32
N LEU A 84 -6.66 -0.08 14.04
CA LEU A 84 -7.81 -0.40 13.19
C LEU A 84 -8.38 -1.77 13.60
N ASP A 85 -9.61 -1.78 14.12
CA ASP A 85 -10.30 -3.04 14.46
C ASP A 85 -10.59 -3.83 13.17
N PRO A 86 -10.06 -5.06 13.01
CA PRO A 86 -10.31 -5.90 11.84
C PRO A 86 -11.80 -6.10 11.50
N ARG A 87 -12.69 -6.05 12.50
CA ARG A 87 -14.16 -6.17 12.31
C ARG A 87 -14.77 -4.98 11.59
N GLN A 88 -14.06 -3.85 11.51
CA GLN A 88 -14.48 -2.65 10.78
C GLN A 88 -13.98 -2.65 9.34
N VAL A 89 -13.20 -3.63 8.93
CA VAL A 89 -12.65 -3.74 7.58
C VAL A 89 -13.49 -4.69 6.74
N HIS A 90 -14.15 -4.17 5.72
CA HIS A 90 -14.70 -5.02 4.67
C HIS A 90 -13.59 -5.34 3.66
N VAL A 91 -12.98 -6.52 3.80
CA VAL A 91 -11.95 -7.01 2.87
C VAL A 91 -12.57 -7.26 1.52
N VAL A 92 -12.03 -6.62 0.48
CA VAL A 92 -12.50 -6.75 -0.91
C VAL A 92 -11.74 -7.84 -1.64
N GLY A 93 -10.41 -7.87 -1.48
CA GLY A 93 -9.54 -8.87 -2.11
C GLY A 93 -8.07 -8.45 -2.09
N GLU A 94 -7.23 -9.38 -2.51
CA GLU A 94 -5.81 -9.13 -2.73
C GLU A 94 -5.59 -8.40 -4.07
N LEU A 95 -4.54 -7.60 -4.14
CA LEU A 95 -4.07 -6.92 -5.34
C LEU A 95 -2.78 -7.60 -5.87
N ASP A 96 -2.26 -7.08 -6.99
CA ASP A 96 -1.05 -7.60 -7.62
C ASP A 96 0.15 -7.52 -6.66
N GLN A 97 0.90 -8.62 -6.56
CA GLN A 97 2.11 -8.69 -5.73
C GLN A 97 3.22 -7.80 -6.28
N VAL A 98 3.98 -7.23 -5.36
CA VAL A 98 5.17 -6.44 -5.66
C VAL A 98 6.36 -6.93 -4.84
N VAL A 99 7.58 -6.68 -5.33
CA VAL A 99 8.81 -7.02 -4.59
C VAL A 99 9.43 -5.75 -4.04
N SER A 100 9.69 -5.74 -2.73
CA SER A 100 10.38 -4.63 -2.09
C SER A 100 11.89 -4.70 -2.34
N ARG A 101 12.57 -3.56 -2.31
CA ARG A 101 14.04 -3.49 -2.40
C ARG A 101 14.78 -4.24 -1.28
N TYR A 102 14.07 -4.65 -0.25
CA TYR A 102 14.62 -5.39 0.89
C TYR A 102 14.36 -6.91 0.79
N GLY A 103 13.85 -7.39 -0.35
CA GLY A 103 13.63 -8.81 -0.59
C GLY A 103 12.38 -9.37 0.08
N PHE A 104 11.33 -8.56 0.24
CA PHE A 104 10.01 -9.03 0.64
C PHE A 104 9.10 -9.15 -0.57
N LEU A 105 8.35 -10.24 -0.63
CA LEU A 105 7.21 -10.37 -1.52
C LEU A 105 5.99 -9.80 -0.80
N VAL A 106 5.52 -8.64 -1.26
CA VAL A 106 4.46 -7.87 -0.61
C VAL A 106 3.14 -8.05 -1.35
N THR A 107 2.10 -8.44 -0.63
CA THR A 107 0.72 -8.53 -1.13
C THR A 107 -0.10 -7.37 -0.57
N PRO A 108 -0.54 -6.42 -1.39
CA PRO A 108 -1.49 -5.41 -0.96
C PRO A 108 -2.89 -6.03 -0.86
N VAL A 109 -3.61 -5.72 0.23
CA VAL A 109 -4.98 -6.16 0.48
C VAL A 109 -5.89 -4.95 0.47
N LEU A 110 -6.88 -4.90 -0.42
CA LEU A 110 -7.86 -3.83 -0.43
C LEU A 110 -8.93 -4.06 0.64
N GLY A 111 -9.11 -3.08 1.51
CA GLY A 111 -10.15 -3.05 2.52
C GLY A 111 -10.94 -1.75 2.50
N ILE A 112 -12.25 -1.83 2.71
CA ILE A 112 -13.12 -0.68 2.87
C ILE A 112 -13.44 -0.52 4.35
N VAL A 113 -13.30 0.71 4.85
CA VAL A 113 -13.51 1.05 6.26
C VAL A 113 -14.53 2.17 6.40
N PRO A 114 -15.24 2.29 7.54
CA PRO A 114 -16.11 3.41 7.79
C PRO A 114 -15.37 4.75 7.66
N HIS A 115 -16.03 5.77 7.10
CA HIS A 115 -15.41 7.09 6.94
C HIS A 115 -14.97 7.69 8.28
N ASP A 116 -15.74 7.47 9.33
CA ASP A 116 -15.48 7.98 10.68
C ASP A 116 -14.66 7.03 11.56
N VAL A 117 -14.02 6.02 10.95
CA VAL A 117 -13.18 5.05 11.68
C VAL A 117 -12.15 5.76 12.55
N LYS A 118 -12.07 5.34 13.81
CA LYS A 118 -11.11 5.89 14.78
C LYS A 118 -9.80 5.13 14.67
N LEU A 119 -8.74 5.86 14.44
CA LEU A 119 -7.38 5.33 14.34
C LEU A 119 -6.52 5.95 15.43
N VAL A 120 -5.64 5.15 15.99
CA VAL A 120 -4.68 5.56 17.02
C VAL A 120 -3.32 4.98 16.65
N ALA A 121 -2.37 5.85 16.33
CA ALA A 121 -1.02 5.43 16.00
C ALA A 121 -0.32 4.79 17.20
N ASP A 122 0.37 3.67 16.97
CA ASP A 122 1.38 3.20 17.93
C ASP A 122 2.60 4.15 17.84
N PRO A 123 2.91 4.91 18.89
CA PRO A 123 4.00 5.89 18.86
C PRO A 123 5.38 5.25 18.72
N GLY A 124 5.52 3.93 18.99
CA GLY A 124 6.76 3.19 18.78
C GLY A 124 7.07 2.96 17.31
N GLU A 125 6.05 2.93 16.44
CA GLU A 125 6.22 2.61 15.03
C GLU A 125 5.75 3.72 14.08
N ILE A 126 4.70 4.44 14.43
CA ILE A 126 4.03 5.40 13.57
C ILE A 126 4.09 6.80 14.16
N ASP A 127 4.63 7.73 13.40
CA ASP A 127 4.69 9.15 13.75
C ASP A 127 3.35 9.86 13.48
N SER A 128 2.71 9.54 12.37
CA SER A 128 1.40 10.12 12.02
C SER A 128 0.58 9.21 11.10
N ILE A 129 -0.75 9.35 11.23
CA ILE A 129 -1.75 8.75 10.32
C ILE A 129 -2.39 9.91 9.57
N PHE A 130 -2.53 9.77 8.26
CA PHE A 130 -3.17 10.78 7.43
C PHE A 130 -4.02 10.14 6.35
N ARG A 131 -4.89 10.95 5.74
CA ARG A 131 -5.81 10.50 4.71
C ARG A 131 -5.61 11.33 3.46
N VAL A 132 -5.57 10.68 2.32
CA VAL A 132 -5.41 11.33 1.02
C VAL A 132 -6.67 11.06 0.20
N PRO A 133 -7.39 12.09 -0.24
CA PRO A 133 -8.53 11.90 -1.13
C PRO A 133 -8.13 11.12 -2.39
N LEU A 134 -8.96 10.16 -2.80
CA LEU A 134 -8.69 9.36 -3.99
C LEU A 134 -8.51 10.24 -5.23
N ASN A 135 -9.30 11.31 -5.31
CA ASN A 135 -9.26 12.27 -6.41
C ASN A 135 -7.92 13.03 -6.50
N PHE A 136 -7.16 13.16 -5.39
CA PHE A 136 -5.82 13.74 -5.45
C PHE A 136 -4.92 13.01 -6.44
N PHE A 137 -5.01 11.68 -6.49
CA PHE A 137 -4.24 10.86 -7.43
C PHE A 137 -4.87 10.79 -8.82
N LEU A 138 -6.21 10.79 -8.89
CA LEU A 138 -6.94 10.55 -10.15
C LEU A 138 -7.06 11.80 -11.02
N ASP A 139 -7.10 12.99 -10.42
CA ASP A 139 -7.30 14.26 -11.11
C ASP A 139 -5.98 14.98 -11.43
N GLY A 140 -4.84 14.44 -10.92
CA GLY A 140 -3.51 15.04 -11.05
C GLY A 140 -2.48 14.09 -11.65
N GLU A 141 -1.39 14.69 -12.16
CA GLU A 141 -0.18 13.95 -12.55
C GLU A 141 0.75 13.82 -11.33
N PRO A 142 1.63 12.80 -11.29
CA PRO A 142 2.69 12.75 -10.32
C PRO A 142 3.58 14.01 -10.37
N ASP A 143 4.01 14.51 -9.22
CA ASP A 143 4.90 15.69 -9.15
C ASP A 143 6.25 15.40 -9.78
N GLN A 144 6.71 14.14 -9.71
CA GLN A 144 7.91 13.70 -10.44
C GLN A 144 7.91 12.18 -10.64
N ILE A 145 8.77 11.72 -11.54
CA ILE A 145 9.07 10.31 -11.76
C ILE A 145 10.46 10.02 -11.20
N ASP A 146 10.51 9.17 -10.18
CA ASP A 146 11.77 8.67 -9.63
C ASP A 146 12.36 7.62 -10.57
N GLN A 147 13.69 7.65 -10.73
CA GLN A 147 14.41 6.64 -11.50
C GLN A 147 15.64 6.14 -10.72
N PHE A 148 15.71 4.83 -10.51
CA PHE A 148 16.83 4.16 -9.84
C PHE A 148 17.19 2.89 -10.63
N GLY A 149 18.22 2.97 -11.45
CA GLY A 149 18.56 1.87 -12.39
C GLY A 149 17.44 1.64 -13.38
N SER A 150 16.91 0.43 -13.42
CA SER A 150 15.77 0.04 -14.26
C SER A 150 14.40 0.37 -13.64
N PHE A 151 14.36 0.76 -12.38
CA PHE A 151 13.13 1.16 -11.71
C PHE A 151 12.71 2.57 -12.11
N ARG A 152 11.43 2.75 -12.42
CA ARG A 152 10.77 4.06 -12.56
C ARG A 152 9.43 4.00 -11.85
N GLY A 153 9.11 5.05 -11.11
CA GLY A 153 7.84 5.13 -10.41
C GLY A 153 7.48 6.55 -10.01
N PRO A 154 6.19 6.81 -9.80
CA PRO A 154 5.71 8.14 -9.46
C PRO A 154 6.14 8.55 -8.06
N ARG A 155 6.19 9.87 -7.88
CA ARG A 155 6.29 10.54 -6.58
C ARG A 155 5.21 11.61 -6.51
N TRP A 156 4.50 11.64 -5.38
CA TRP A 156 3.53 12.67 -5.08
C TRP A 156 3.90 13.41 -3.79
N TYR A 157 3.62 14.70 -3.75
CA TYR A 157 3.70 15.52 -2.55
C TYR A 157 2.29 15.88 -2.12
N TYR A 158 1.90 15.42 -0.93
CA TYR A 158 0.62 15.72 -0.34
C TYR A 158 0.86 16.35 1.03
N GLU A 159 0.53 17.66 1.19
CA GLU A 159 0.88 18.43 2.38
C GLU A 159 2.38 18.29 2.72
N ASP A 160 2.72 17.84 3.94
CA ASP A 160 4.09 17.60 4.38
C ASP A 160 4.59 16.16 4.13
N TYR A 161 3.84 15.39 3.34
CA TYR A 161 4.15 13.99 3.07
C TYR A 161 4.69 13.78 1.66
N THR A 162 5.69 12.93 1.57
CA THR A 162 6.21 12.45 0.28
C THR A 162 5.81 11.00 0.08
N ILE A 163 4.98 10.74 -0.91
CA ILE A 163 4.50 9.40 -1.28
C ILE A 163 5.35 8.94 -2.47
N TRP A 164 6.22 7.95 -2.24
CA TRP A 164 7.21 7.48 -3.20
C TRP A 164 7.56 6.00 -2.99
N GLY A 165 8.46 5.47 -3.81
CA GLY A 165 8.96 4.10 -3.65
C GLY A 165 7.87 3.05 -3.78
N LEU A 166 7.91 2.02 -2.92
CA LEU A 166 6.99 0.88 -3.01
C LEU A 166 5.52 1.28 -2.81
N THR A 167 5.24 2.22 -1.93
CA THR A 167 3.89 2.73 -1.69
C THR A 167 3.32 3.37 -2.94
N ALA A 168 4.10 4.23 -3.60
CA ALA A 168 3.71 4.87 -4.84
C ALA A 168 3.53 3.86 -5.99
N VAL A 169 4.36 2.82 -6.05
CA VAL A 169 4.21 1.73 -7.03
C VAL A 169 2.90 1.00 -6.85
N MET A 170 2.56 0.60 -5.62
CA MET A 170 1.30 -0.11 -5.34
C MET A 170 0.08 0.76 -5.68
N LEU A 171 0.13 2.06 -5.36
CA LEU A 171 -0.91 3.02 -5.74
C LEU A 171 -1.05 3.11 -7.27
N ALA A 172 0.05 3.33 -7.97
CA ALA A 172 0.03 3.49 -9.42
C ALA A 172 -0.43 2.20 -10.14
N GLU A 173 0.01 1.01 -9.69
CA GLU A 173 -0.49 -0.26 -10.22
C GLU A 173 -2.00 -0.40 -10.02
N MET A 174 -2.50 -0.10 -8.82
CA MET A 174 -3.93 -0.13 -8.51
C MET A 174 -4.71 0.86 -9.40
N PHE A 175 -4.24 2.10 -9.54
CA PHE A 175 -4.91 3.10 -10.36
C PHE A 175 -4.86 2.75 -11.86
N ASN A 176 -3.71 2.33 -12.37
CA ASN A 176 -3.59 1.91 -13.78
C ASN A 176 -4.50 0.72 -14.08
N ARG A 177 -4.61 -0.22 -13.13
CA ARG A 177 -5.43 -1.42 -13.30
C ARG A 177 -6.92 -1.13 -13.26
N PHE A 178 -7.38 -0.36 -12.28
CA PHE A 178 -8.80 -0.24 -11.97
C PHE A 178 -9.42 1.10 -12.37
N TYR A 179 -8.63 2.15 -12.58
CA TYR A 179 -9.11 3.47 -12.97
C TYR A 179 -8.67 3.91 -14.36
N ALA A 180 -7.95 3.03 -15.08
CA ALA A 180 -7.43 3.30 -16.41
C ALA A 180 -6.56 4.57 -16.47
N THR A 181 -5.79 4.84 -15.41
CA THR A 181 -4.73 5.83 -15.45
C THR A 181 -3.52 5.26 -16.22
N GLU A 182 -2.60 6.12 -16.63
CA GLU A 182 -1.39 5.72 -17.36
C GLU A 182 -0.15 6.19 -16.61
N PHE A 183 -0.12 6.05 -15.27
CA PHE A 183 1.06 6.39 -14.49
C PHE A 183 2.26 5.56 -14.92
N GLU A 184 3.37 6.26 -15.15
CA GLU A 184 4.58 5.63 -15.62
C GLU A 184 5.18 4.71 -14.54
N LEU A 185 5.28 3.43 -14.86
CA LEU A 185 5.89 2.41 -14.01
C LEU A 185 6.84 1.55 -14.83
N ALA A 186 8.06 1.38 -14.34
CA ALA A 186 8.95 0.32 -14.75
C ALA A 186 9.46 -0.34 -13.47
N ILE A 187 8.89 -1.49 -13.16
CA ILE A 187 9.40 -2.35 -12.08
C ILE A 187 10.55 -3.11 -12.73
N GLY A 188 11.79 -2.72 -12.40
CA GLY A 188 12.99 -3.30 -12.97
C GLY A 188 13.06 -4.81 -12.82
N ARG A 189 13.98 -5.46 -13.53
CA ARG A 189 14.18 -6.89 -13.40
C ARG A 189 14.47 -7.24 -11.93
N ILE A 190 13.73 -8.16 -11.39
CA ILE A 190 13.76 -8.57 -9.97
C ILE A 190 15.17 -9.02 -9.55
N ASP A 191 15.91 -9.68 -10.48
CA ASP A 191 17.30 -10.07 -10.31
C ASP A 191 18.25 -8.88 -10.06
N GLU A 192 17.94 -7.68 -10.57
CA GLU A 192 18.71 -6.47 -10.30
C GLU A 192 18.55 -5.98 -8.85
N TYR A 193 17.42 -6.28 -8.20
CA TYR A 193 17.17 -5.94 -6.80
C TYR A 193 17.83 -6.94 -5.85
N LEU A 194 17.79 -8.23 -6.18
CA LEU A 194 18.32 -9.30 -5.34
C LEU A 194 19.86 -9.36 -5.33
N ASN A 195 20.52 -8.84 -6.38
CA ASN A 195 21.98 -8.86 -6.51
C ASN A 195 22.70 -7.63 -5.92
N ARG A 196 22.01 -6.71 -5.27
CA ARG A 196 22.60 -5.56 -4.57
C ARG A 196 22.80 -5.89 -3.08
N LYS A 197 23.71 -6.86 -2.82
CA LYS A 197 24.28 -7.09 -1.46
C LYS A 197 25.57 -6.32 -1.31
#